data_f546df5ce07fc02bfef5ec826bf52de0
#
_entry.id   f546df5ce07fc02bfef5ec826bf52de0
#
_cell.length_a   1.000
_cell.length_b   1.000
_cell.length_c   1.000
_cell.angle_alpha   90.00
_cell.angle_beta   90.00
_cell.angle_gamma   90.00
#
_symmetry.space_group_name_H-M   'P 1'
#
loop_
_entity.id
_entity.type
_entity.pdbx_description
1 polymer ?
#
loop_
_entity_poly.entity_id
_entity_poly.type
_entity_poly.pdbx_seq_one_letter_code
_entity_poly.pdbx_strand_id
1 'polypeptide(L)'
;MEVIMKLIIASDIHGSAYWCSKLCELIEAEQPDRIVLLGDLLYHGPRNDLPRDYAPKQVIPMLSDLKDRILAVRGNCEAEVDQMVLPFPCMADYALLSCDGRSMYLTHGHHANPDKLPPLAAGSIFLSGHTHVKLDKLVDGIRCLNPGSVSIPKDGSHSCIICEDGTFRFHIWED
;
A
#
# COMPACT_ATOMS: atom_id res chain seq x y z
N MET A 1 21.75 -17.55 7.05
CA MET A 1 20.50 -17.30 7.83
C MET A 1 19.66 -16.39 6.95
N GLU A 2 18.58 -16.92 6.37
CA GLU A 2 17.63 -16.08 5.64
C GLU A 2 16.99 -15.10 6.64
N VAL A 3 17.06 -13.83 6.34
CA VAL A 3 16.36 -12.80 7.16
C VAL A 3 14.90 -12.84 6.73
N ILE A 4 14.06 -13.41 7.57
CA ILE A 4 12.61 -13.37 7.40
C ILE A 4 12.19 -11.91 7.54
N MET A 5 11.52 -11.37 6.52
CA MET A 5 11.09 -9.98 6.51
C MET A 5 9.57 -9.89 6.69
N LYS A 6 9.15 -9.16 7.72
CA LYS A 6 7.73 -8.86 7.93
C LYS A 6 7.36 -7.53 7.30
N LEU A 7 6.32 -7.54 6.46
CA LEU A 7 5.83 -6.36 5.76
C LEU A 7 4.37 -6.07 6.13
N ILE A 8 4.02 -4.80 6.24
CA ILE A 8 2.63 -4.33 6.10
C ILE A 8 2.53 -3.61 4.76
N ILE A 9 1.54 -3.98 3.95
CA ILE A 9 1.30 -3.45 2.62
C ILE A 9 -0.09 -2.81 2.62
N ALA A 10 -0.14 -1.50 2.44
CA ALA A 10 -1.36 -0.71 2.46
C ALA A 10 -1.45 0.21 1.25
N SER A 11 -2.65 0.64 0.91
CA SER A 11 -2.92 1.52 -0.23
C SER A 11 -4.15 2.37 0.02
N ASP A 12 -4.24 3.49 -0.69
CA ASP A 12 -5.48 4.26 -0.80
C ASP A 12 -5.99 4.75 0.58
N ILE A 13 -5.11 5.47 1.31
CA ILE A 13 -5.40 6.11 2.60
C ILE A 13 -6.25 7.39 2.39
N HIS A 14 -6.04 8.09 1.26
CA HIS A 14 -6.82 9.24 0.83
C HIS A 14 -7.05 10.31 1.92
N GLY A 15 -6.07 10.54 2.77
CA GLY A 15 -6.11 11.59 3.80
C GLY A 15 -7.04 11.35 4.98
N SER A 16 -7.54 10.13 5.17
CA SER A 16 -8.34 9.76 6.34
C SER A 16 -7.46 9.65 7.58
N ALA A 17 -7.60 10.57 8.51
CA ALA A 17 -6.88 10.52 9.78
C ALA A 17 -7.36 9.34 10.64
N TYR A 18 -8.65 9.04 10.63
CA TYR A 18 -9.21 7.91 11.36
C TYR A 18 -8.59 6.57 10.91
N TRP A 19 -8.65 6.29 9.61
CA TRP A 19 -8.15 5.02 9.08
C TRP A 19 -6.62 4.94 9.06
N CYS A 20 -5.94 6.08 8.90
CA CYS A 20 -4.49 6.14 9.05
C CYS A 20 -4.07 5.81 10.50
N SER A 21 -4.81 6.28 11.52
CA SER A 21 -4.54 5.92 12.91
C SER A 21 -4.73 4.42 13.16
N LYS A 22 -5.76 3.80 12.57
CA LYS A 22 -5.95 2.34 12.65
C LYS A 22 -4.80 1.55 12.00
N LEU A 23 -4.29 2.04 10.88
CA LEU A 23 -3.10 1.46 10.25
C LEU A 23 -1.87 1.61 11.17
N CYS A 24 -1.67 2.77 11.80
CA CYS A 24 -0.57 3.00 12.73
C CYS A 24 -0.67 2.08 13.98
N GLU A 25 -1.88 1.90 14.54
CA GLU A 25 -2.11 0.96 15.64
C GLU A 25 -1.71 -0.48 15.24
N LEU A 26 -2.07 -0.91 14.03
CA LEU A 26 -1.68 -2.23 13.51
C LEU A 26 -0.16 -2.33 13.31
N ILE A 27 0.48 -1.29 12.77
CA ILE A 27 1.94 -1.24 12.58
C ILE A 27 2.66 -1.33 13.93
N GLU A 28 2.14 -0.68 14.96
CA GLU A 28 2.71 -0.77 16.31
C GLU A 28 2.53 -2.17 16.91
N ALA A 29 1.39 -2.81 16.70
CA ALA A 29 1.14 -4.17 17.20
C ALA A 29 1.97 -5.24 16.47
N GLU A 30 2.06 -5.14 15.15
CA GLU A 30 2.70 -6.15 14.30
C GLU A 30 4.23 -5.97 14.17
N GLN A 31 4.76 -4.78 14.46
CA GLN A 31 6.19 -4.44 14.38
C GLN A 31 6.86 -4.89 13.06
N PRO A 32 6.35 -4.47 11.88
CA PRO A 32 6.92 -4.87 10.61
C PRO A 32 8.33 -4.27 10.40
N ASP A 33 9.17 -4.97 9.66
CA ASP A 33 10.48 -4.47 9.23
C ASP A 33 10.33 -3.34 8.21
N ARG A 34 9.32 -3.43 7.32
CA ARG A 34 9.00 -2.42 6.32
C ARG A 34 7.49 -2.21 6.18
N ILE A 35 7.15 -0.99 5.80
CA ILE A 35 5.78 -0.56 5.50
C ILE A 35 5.75 -0.19 4.02
N VAL A 36 5.00 -0.92 3.22
CA VAL A 36 4.83 -0.65 1.79
C VAL A 36 3.54 0.13 1.59
N LEU A 37 3.65 1.33 1.04
CA LEU A 37 2.51 2.18 0.71
C LEU A 37 2.38 2.27 -0.83
N LEU A 38 1.27 1.79 -1.36
CA LEU A 38 1.06 1.70 -2.80
C LEU A 38 0.39 2.94 -3.41
N GLY A 39 0.50 4.10 -2.75
CA GLY A 39 0.04 5.38 -3.28
C GLY A 39 -1.35 5.82 -2.79
N ASP A 40 -1.77 6.99 -3.26
CA ASP A 40 -3.00 7.68 -2.90
C ASP A 40 -3.08 7.95 -1.38
N LEU A 41 -2.07 8.68 -0.86
CA LEU A 41 -1.86 8.82 0.58
C LEU A 41 -2.66 9.98 1.19
N LEU A 42 -2.61 11.18 0.60
CA LEU A 42 -3.13 12.40 1.22
C LEU A 42 -4.40 12.96 0.58
N TYR A 43 -4.50 12.95 -0.75
CA TYR A 43 -5.64 13.52 -1.46
C TYR A 43 -6.74 12.49 -1.69
N HIS A 44 -7.99 12.89 -1.42
CA HIS A 44 -9.15 11.99 -1.58
C HIS A 44 -9.46 11.64 -3.05
N GLY A 45 -9.00 12.47 -3.99
CA GLY A 45 -9.31 12.34 -5.42
C GLY A 45 -10.69 12.91 -5.79
N PRO A 46 -10.84 13.47 -7.02
CA PRO A 46 -12.06 14.19 -7.40
C PRO A 46 -13.27 13.28 -7.65
N ARG A 47 -13.04 11.96 -7.75
CA ARG A 47 -14.08 10.95 -8.03
C ARG A 47 -14.60 10.24 -6.77
N ASN A 48 -13.98 10.47 -5.62
CA ASN A 48 -14.35 9.81 -4.36
C ASN A 48 -15.03 10.83 -3.43
N ASP A 49 -15.97 10.34 -2.64
CA ASP A 49 -16.45 11.08 -1.47
C ASP A 49 -15.32 11.21 -0.44
N LEU A 50 -15.48 12.19 0.45
CA LEU A 50 -14.51 12.35 1.54
C LEU A 50 -14.55 11.12 2.46
N PRO A 51 -13.39 10.52 2.77
CA PRO A 51 -13.34 9.44 3.75
C PRO A 51 -13.61 9.96 5.16
N ARG A 52 -13.89 9.04 6.07
CA ARG A 52 -14.06 9.36 7.49
C ARG A 52 -12.86 10.14 8.01
N ASP A 53 -13.14 11.26 8.70
CA ASP A 53 -12.14 12.17 9.26
C ASP A 53 -11.06 12.56 8.24
N TYR A 54 -11.49 13.06 7.07
CA TYR A 54 -10.56 13.57 6.07
C TYR A 54 -9.78 14.76 6.64
N ALA A 55 -8.52 14.52 6.97
CA ALA A 55 -7.61 15.50 7.56
C ALA A 55 -6.16 15.22 7.16
N PRO A 56 -5.75 15.51 5.91
CA PRO A 56 -4.39 15.23 5.43
C PRO A 56 -3.30 15.80 6.32
N LYS A 57 -3.53 16.98 6.93
CA LYS A 57 -2.59 17.59 7.87
C LYS A 57 -2.34 16.76 9.13
N GLN A 58 -3.24 15.85 9.48
CA GLN A 58 -3.06 14.91 10.58
C GLN A 58 -2.39 13.62 10.10
N VAL A 59 -2.63 13.20 8.87
CA VAL A 59 -1.98 12.03 8.26
C VAL A 59 -0.48 12.23 8.07
N ILE A 60 -0.06 13.44 7.69
CA ILE A 60 1.35 13.78 7.45
C ILE A 60 2.25 13.41 8.64
N PRO A 61 2.02 13.88 9.88
CA PRO A 61 2.86 13.50 11.02
C PRO A 61 2.78 12.00 11.34
N MET A 62 1.62 11.36 11.22
CA MET A 62 1.48 9.92 11.46
C MET A 62 2.41 9.11 10.56
N LEU A 63 2.44 9.41 9.25
CA LEU A 63 3.32 8.74 8.31
C LEU A 63 4.79 9.18 8.47
N SER A 64 5.03 10.45 8.83
CA SER A 64 6.39 10.98 9.03
C SER A 64 7.12 10.30 10.18
N ASP A 65 6.42 9.91 11.24
CA ASP A 65 7.00 9.19 12.37
C ASP A 65 7.48 7.77 11.99
N LEU A 66 6.99 7.25 10.87
CA LEU A 66 7.31 5.92 10.35
C LEU A 66 8.29 5.94 9.17
N LYS A 67 8.79 7.12 8.78
CA LYS A 67 9.56 7.39 7.54
C LYS A 67 10.71 6.41 7.26
N ASP A 68 11.43 5.99 8.29
CA ASP A 68 12.63 5.15 8.13
C ASP A 68 12.29 3.70 7.72
N ARG A 69 11.02 3.30 7.88
CA ARG A 69 10.51 1.98 7.50
C ARG A 69 9.64 2.01 6.25
N ILE A 70 9.23 3.19 5.76
CA ILE A 70 8.33 3.32 4.62
C ILE A 70 9.07 3.13 3.30
N LEU A 71 8.46 2.33 2.42
CA LEU A 71 8.73 2.26 0.99
C LEU A 71 7.42 2.60 0.27
N ALA A 72 7.37 3.75 -0.38
CA ALA A 72 6.17 4.21 -1.06
C ALA A 72 6.35 4.33 -2.57
N VAL A 73 5.26 4.12 -3.30
CA VAL A 73 5.16 4.40 -4.74
C VAL A 73 4.07 5.43 -4.98
N ARG A 74 4.13 6.09 -6.14
CA ARG A 74 3.18 7.13 -6.54
C ARG A 74 1.85 6.53 -6.97
N GLY A 75 0.76 7.06 -6.41
CA GLY A 75 -0.59 6.87 -6.93
C GLY A 75 -0.98 7.93 -7.96
N ASN A 76 -2.21 7.85 -8.44
CA ASN A 76 -2.73 8.87 -9.37
C ASN A 76 -3.13 10.18 -8.66
N CYS A 77 -3.23 10.18 -7.35
CA CYS A 77 -3.56 11.37 -6.56
C CYS A 77 -2.32 12.09 -6.00
N GLU A 78 -1.13 11.51 -6.04
CA GLU A 78 0.08 12.18 -5.59
C GLU A 78 0.48 13.30 -6.56
N ALA A 79 0.77 14.45 -6.01
CA ALA A 79 1.34 15.61 -6.67
C ALA A 79 2.69 15.99 -6.03
N GLU A 80 3.44 16.89 -6.67
CA GLU A 80 4.72 17.34 -6.14
C GLU A 80 4.62 17.92 -4.74
N VAL A 81 3.47 18.52 -4.39
CA VAL A 81 3.22 19.07 -3.05
C VAL A 81 3.22 17.98 -1.97
N ASP A 82 2.82 16.74 -2.30
CA ASP A 82 2.86 15.64 -1.35
C ASP A 82 4.32 15.30 -0.98
N GLN A 83 5.22 15.29 -1.98
CA GLN A 83 6.65 15.11 -1.72
C GLN A 83 7.27 16.25 -0.92
N MET A 84 6.73 17.45 -0.98
CA MET A 84 7.22 18.58 -0.17
C MET A 84 6.89 18.46 1.31
N VAL A 85 5.84 17.72 1.66
CA VAL A 85 5.34 17.59 3.04
C VAL A 85 5.60 16.21 3.66
N LEU A 86 5.89 15.19 2.85
CA LEU A 86 6.24 13.84 3.30
C LEU A 86 7.78 13.68 3.29
N PRO A 87 8.40 13.23 4.40
CA PRO A 87 9.86 13.16 4.52
C PRO A 87 10.46 11.87 3.91
N PHE A 88 9.68 11.10 3.17
CA PHE A 88 10.11 9.90 2.46
C PHE A 88 9.75 9.98 0.97
N PRO A 89 10.49 9.32 0.07
CA PRO A 89 10.16 9.31 -1.36
C PRO A 89 8.78 8.71 -1.61
N CYS A 90 7.91 9.43 -2.36
CA CYS A 90 6.56 8.98 -2.68
C CYS A 90 6.18 9.19 -4.15
N MET A 91 7.12 9.53 -5.02
CA MET A 91 6.86 9.91 -6.42
C MET A 91 7.40 8.90 -7.44
N ALA A 92 7.90 7.74 -7.02
CA ALA A 92 8.34 6.69 -7.93
C ALA A 92 7.13 5.91 -8.49
N ASP A 93 7.05 5.73 -9.81
CA ASP A 93 5.93 5.01 -10.44
C ASP A 93 5.89 3.53 -10.06
N TYR A 94 7.04 2.96 -9.70
CA TYR A 94 7.16 1.60 -9.19
C TYR A 94 8.40 1.46 -8.31
N ALA A 95 8.44 0.37 -7.55
CA ALA A 95 9.63 -0.07 -6.83
C ALA A 95 9.80 -1.59 -6.95
N LEU A 96 11.03 -2.05 -6.80
CA LEU A 96 11.36 -3.46 -6.72
C LEU A 96 11.84 -3.78 -5.30
N LEU A 97 11.25 -4.81 -4.71
CA LEU A 97 11.64 -5.31 -3.41
C LEU A 97 11.96 -6.80 -3.52
N SER A 98 13.08 -7.22 -2.95
CA SER A 98 13.37 -8.64 -2.77
C SER A 98 13.03 -9.03 -1.33
N CYS A 99 12.16 -10.00 -1.17
CA CYS A 99 11.71 -10.48 0.14
C CYS A 99 11.61 -12.01 0.09
N ASP A 100 12.29 -12.69 1.00
CA ASP A 100 12.28 -14.14 1.14
C ASP A 100 12.57 -14.88 -0.20
N GLY A 101 13.59 -14.39 -0.92
CA GLY A 101 14.01 -14.96 -2.21
C GLY A 101 13.06 -14.69 -3.38
N ARG A 102 11.99 -13.92 -3.19
CA ARG A 102 11.04 -13.54 -4.24
C ARG A 102 11.20 -12.10 -4.67
N SER A 103 11.06 -11.83 -5.95
CA SER A 103 11.01 -10.48 -6.49
C SER A 103 9.56 -9.95 -6.41
N MET A 104 9.40 -8.78 -5.82
CA MET A 104 8.12 -8.08 -5.72
C MET A 104 8.19 -6.81 -6.56
N TYR A 105 7.22 -6.63 -7.44
CA TYR A 105 6.99 -5.38 -8.19
C TYR A 105 5.85 -4.62 -7.52
N LEU A 106 6.17 -3.44 -7.03
CA LEU A 106 5.27 -2.57 -6.29
C LEU A 106 4.85 -1.40 -7.19
N THR A 107 3.57 -1.18 -7.35
CA THR A 107 3.03 -0.03 -8.11
C THR A 107 1.66 0.35 -7.56
N HIS A 108 1.12 1.50 -7.96
CA HIS A 108 -0.23 1.85 -7.56
C HIS A 108 -1.31 1.06 -8.33
N GLY A 109 -1.12 0.83 -9.63
CA GLY A 109 -2.09 0.08 -10.43
C GLY A 109 -2.74 0.88 -11.58
N HIS A 110 -2.53 2.19 -11.65
CA HIS A 110 -3.11 3.03 -12.70
C HIS A 110 -2.34 2.98 -14.03
N HIS A 111 -1.06 2.59 -14.02
CA HIS A 111 -0.24 2.42 -15.22
C HIS A 111 -0.02 0.94 -15.57
N ALA A 112 0.38 0.14 -14.60
CA ALA A 112 0.51 -1.30 -14.69
C ALA A 112 -0.48 -1.96 -13.73
N ASN A 113 -1.13 -3.04 -14.16
CA ASN A 113 -2.16 -3.75 -13.40
C ASN A 113 -2.18 -5.23 -13.82
N PRO A 114 -2.98 -6.10 -13.19
CA PRO A 114 -3.03 -7.51 -13.52
C PRO A 114 -3.41 -7.85 -14.97
N ASP A 115 -4.09 -6.94 -15.67
CA ASP A 115 -4.45 -7.11 -17.09
C ASP A 115 -3.36 -6.56 -18.05
N LYS A 116 -2.40 -5.81 -17.50
CA LYS A 116 -1.26 -5.21 -18.20
C LYS A 116 -0.02 -5.28 -17.32
N LEU A 117 0.47 -6.50 -17.11
CA LEU A 117 1.67 -6.74 -16.31
C LEU A 117 2.93 -6.22 -17.02
N PRO A 118 3.92 -5.67 -16.28
CA PRO A 118 5.25 -5.46 -16.80
C PRO A 118 5.95 -6.81 -17.02
N PRO A 119 7.09 -6.84 -17.75
CA PRO A 119 7.86 -8.06 -17.95
C PRO A 119 8.47 -8.53 -16.63
N LEU A 120 7.85 -9.54 -16.01
CA LEU A 120 8.27 -10.14 -14.74
C LEU A 120 8.57 -11.63 -14.95
N ALA A 121 9.55 -12.15 -14.20
CA ALA A 121 9.82 -13.58 -14.18
C ALA A 121 8.68 -14.34 -13.48
N ALA A 122 8.41 -15.55 -13.94
CA ALA A 122 7.46 -16.45 -13.28
C ALA A 122 7.87 -16.67 -11.80
N GLY A 123 6.89 -16.69 -10.91
CA GLY A 123 7.11 -16.76 -9.46
C GLY A 123 7.28 -15.40 -8.78
N SER A 124 7.37 -14.30 -9.56
CA SER A 124 7.34 -12.94 -9.00
C SER A 124 5.97 -12.61 -8.39
N ILE A 125 5.97 -11.60 -7.54
CA ILE A 125 4.76 -11.04 -6.92
C ILE A 125 4.55 -9.63 -7.49
N PHE A 126 3.33 -9.36 -7.93
CA PHE A 126 2.88 -8.05 -8.37
C PHE A 126 1.91 -7.47 -7.34
N LEU A 127 2.24 -6.32 -6.78
CA LEU A 127 1.46 -5.62 -5.77
C LEU A 127 0.93 -4.30 -6.31
N SER A 128 -0.38 -4.12 -6.27
CA SER A 128 -1.04 -2.88 -6.71
C SER A 128 -2.22 -2.50 -5.82
N GLY A 129 -2.60 -1.23 -5.80
CA GLY A 129 -3.77 -0.67 -5.15
C GLY A 129 -4.79 -0.17 -6.18
N HIS A 130 -5.20 1.11 -6.07
CA HIS A 130 -6.01 1.87 -7.03
C HIS A 130 -7.47 1.44 -7.19
N THR A 131 -7.74 0.15 -7.28
CA THR A 131 -9.11 -0.35 -7.50
C THR A 131 -9.97 -0.29 -6.25
N HIS A 132 -9.36 -0.20 -5.07
CA HIS A 132 -9.98 -0.28 -3.74
C HIS A 132 -10.68 -1.63 -3.50
N VAL A 133 -10.25 -2.67 -4.20
CA VAL A 133 -10.80 -4.03 -4.13
C VAL A 133 -9.67 -4.99 -3.84
N LYS A 134 -9.84 -5.83 -2.81
CA LYS A 134 -8.88 -6.89 -2.48
C LYS A 134 -8.73 -7.88 -3.64
N LEU A 135 -7.51 -8.30 -3.88
CA LEU A 135 -7.19 -9.27 -4.92
C LEU A 135 -6.08 -10.21 -4.45
N ASP A 136 -6.24 -11.49 -4.76
CA ASP A 136 -5.19 -12.49 -4.72
C ASP A 136 -5.46 -13.50 -5.84
N LYS A 137 -4.74 -13.35 -6.94
CA LYS A 137 -4.89 -14.23 -8.12
C LYS A 137 -3.55 -14.50 -8.79
N LEU A 138 -3.47 -15.63 -9.48
CA LEU A 138 -2.32 -15.97 -10.33
C LEU A 138 -2.65 -15.55 -11.79
N VAL A 139 -1.74 -14.79 -12.42
CA VAL A 139 -1.80 -14.36 -13.82
C VAL A 139 -0.45 -14.66 -14.46
N ASP A 140 -0.42 -15.53 -15.45
CA ASP A 140 0.80 -15.89 -16.21
C ASP A 140 1.99 -16.30 -15.32
N GLY A 141 1.72 -17.00 -14.21
CA GLY A 141 2.73 -17.40 -13.24
C GLY A 141 3.16 -16.31 -12.26
N ILE A 142 2.55 -15.12 -12.31
CA ILE A 142 2.75 -14.00 -11.39
C ILE A 142 1.61 -13.95 -10.39
N ARG A 143 1.91 -13.96 -9.09
CA ARG A 143 0.89 -13.74 -8.06
C ARG A 143 0.58 -12.26 -7.95
N CYS A 144 -0.64 -11.88 -8.35
CA CYS A 144 -1.13 -10.50 -8.28
C CYS A 144 -1.93 -10.30 -7.00
N LEU A 145 -1.50 -9.34 -6.19
CA LEU A 145 -2.10 -8.98 -4.91
C LEU A 145 -2.52 -7.51 -4.91
N ASN A 146 -3.66 -7.23 -4.27
CA ASN A 146 -4.11 -5.88 -3.98
C ASN A 146 -4.61 -5.84 -2.53
N PRO A 147 -4.09 -4.94 -1.68
CA PRO A 147 -4.50 -4.86 -0.28
C PRO A 147 -5.93 -4.34 -0.10
N GLY A 148 -6.60 -3.86 -1.14
CA GLY A 148 -7.83 -3.07 -1.03
C GLY A 148 -7.52 -1.62 -0.66
N SER A 149 -8.47 -0.93 -0.07
CA SER A 149 -8.27 0.43 0.44
C SER A 149 -8.34 0.47 1.96
N VAL A 150 -7.44 1.23 2.55
CA VAL A 150 -7.47 1.51 3.99
C VAL A 150 -8.70 2.34 4.36
N SER A 151 -9.09 3.32 3.52
CA SER A 151 -10.10 4.32 3.91
C SER A 151 -11.39 4.33 3.11
N ILE A 152 -11.35 3.95 1.83
CA ILE A 152 -12.53 3.99 0.93
C ILE A 152 -12.64 2.69 0.11
N PRO A 153 -12.89 1.55 0.77
CA PRO A 153 -13.03 0.27 0.08
C PRO A 153 -14.26 0.26 -0.84
N LYS A 154 -14.14 -0.48 -1.95
CA LYS A 154 -15.25 -0.74 -2.89
C LYS A 154 -15.78 -2.17 -2.79
N ASP A 155 -15.20 -2.97 -1.93
CA ASP A 155 -15.56 -4.37 -1.69
C ASP A 155 -16.12 -4.62 -0.27
N GLY A 156 -16.50 -3.54 0.43
CA GLY A 156 -17.22 -3.60 1.69
C GLY A 156 -16.37 -3.77 2.94
N SER A 157 -15.05 -3.73 2.86
CA SER A 157 -14.21 -3.81 4.07
C SER A 157 -12.87 -3.08 3.92
N HIS A 158 -12.53 -2.31 4.96
CA HIS A 158 -11.23 -1.66 5.11
C HIS A 158 -10.14 -2.71 5.34
N SER A 159 -9.02 -2.60 4.62
CA SER A 159 -8.03 -3.68 4.64
C SER A 159 -6.61 -3.24 4.31
N CYS A 160 -5.67 -4.09 4.70
CA CYS A 160 -4.29 -4.11 4.24
C CYS A 160 -3.80 -5.56 4.14
N ILE A 161 -2.57 -5.78 3.70
CA ILE A 161 -1.94 -7.10 3.69
C ILE A 161 -0.80 -7.11 4.70
N ILE A 162 -0.67 -8.20 5.43
CA ILE A 162 0.51 -8.54 6.23
C ILE A 162 1.23 -9.68 5.52
N CYS A 163 2.51 -9.49 5.25
CA CYS A 163 3.39 -10.52 4.72
C CYS A 163 4.41 -10.89 5.79
N GLU A 164 4.49 -12.18 6.10
CA GLU A 164 5.44 -12.72 7.04
C GLU A 164 5.84 -14.13 6.56
N ASP A 165 7.14 -14.42 6.53
CA ASP A 165 7.68 -15.69 6.04
C ASP A 165 7.10 -16.11 4.67
N GLY A 166 7.06 -15.16 3.73
CA GLY A 166 6.51 -15.35 2.38
C GLY A 166 5.01 -15.65 2.31
N THR A 167 4.31 -15.60 3.43
CA THR A 167 2.85 -15.78 3.53
C THR A 167 2.15 -14.43 3.55
N PHE A 168 1.15 -14.27 2.69
CA PHE A 168 0.34 -13.06 2.61
C PHE A 168 -1.03 -13.32 3.20
N ARG A 169 -1.45 -12.48 4.15
CA ARG A 169 -2.79 -12.52 4.74
C ARG A 169 -3.42 -11.14 4.72
N PHE A 170 -4.71 -11.06 4.43
CA PHE A 170 -5.47 -9.83 4.58
C PHE A 170 -5.75 -9.56 6.06
N HIS A 171 -5.47 -8.34 6.48
CA HIS A 171 -6.01 -7.78 7.71
C HIS A 171 -7.22 -6.93 7.35
N ILE A 172 -8.34 -7.19 7.99
CA ILE A 172 -9.62 -6.50 7.76
C ILE A 172 -10.01 -5.82 9.07
N TRP A 173 -10.30 -4.52 8.98
CA TRP A 173 -10.91 -3.81 10.11
C TRP A 173 -12.42 -3.93 10.04
N GLU A 174 -13.01 -4.29 11.16
CA GLU A 174 -14.46 -4.23 11.37
C GLU A 174 -14.84 -2.78 11.72
N ASP A 175 -15.96 -2.28 11.14
CA ASP A 175 -16.51 -0.96 11.42
C ASP A 175 -17.11 -0.86 12.84
#